data_97bcd518961a4edd5f77262552c58f05
#
_entry.id   97bcd518961a4edd5f77262552c58f05
#
_cell.length_a   1.000
_cell.length_b   1.000
_cell.length_c   1.000
_cell.angle_alpha   90.00
_cell.angle_beta   90.00
_cell.angle_gamma   90.00
#
_symmetry.space_group_name_H-M   'P 1'
#
loop_
_entity.id
_entity.type
_entity.pdbx_description
1 polymer ?
#
loop_
_entity_poly.entity_id
_entity_poly.type
_entity_poly.pdbx_seq_one_letter_code
_entity_poly.pdbx_strand_id
1 'polypeptide(L)'
;MSKKSKIIELFLTVGIVVGLGACNNEVATDEVSPANAEEISAEGGEGGEGEEYSEGEQANADFKDKLAGEELLSALQQGGHVIYFRHAQTERDYADQVKADVNNCSTQRVLSEIGWQQAKTIGEAFQGKEIPVGKVISSEYCRAWQTADLAFGQYEKNSDLNFLPFEDYTDEQVAQMKENVTPLLIEQPESGENTVIVGHDDIFESATGIYPDPQGMAYVLKPDGSGNFELIANMLPDEWSKL
;
A
#
# COMPACT_ATOMS: atom_id res chain seq x y z
N MET A 1 26.81 -37.95 -41.10
CA MET A 1 27.21 -37.02 -42.18
C MET A 1 27.13 -35.59 -41.63
N SER A 2 28.29 -35.00 -41.60
CA SER A 2 28.56 -33.65 -41.07
C SER A 2 28.12 -32.59 -42.05
N LYS A 3 27.52 -31.49 -41.59
CA LYS A 3 27.67 -30.19 -42.27
C LYS A 3 27.76 -29.06 -41.23
N LYS A 4 28.97 -28.53 -41.14
CA LYS A 4 29.31 -27.23 -40.54
C LYS A 4 28.93 -26.11 -41.52
N SER A 5 28.50 -24.95 -41.02
CA SER A 5 28.64 -23.66 -41.71
C SER A 5 28.37 -22.55 -40.69
N LYS A 6 29.25 -21.81 -40.39
CA LYS A 6 30.09 -20.66 -40.77
C LYS A 6 29.53 -19.36 -40.14
N ILE A 7 30.33 -18.85 -39.27
CA ILE A 7 30.40 -17.55 -38.63
C ILE A 7 30.54 -16.47 -39.71
N ILE A 8 29.84 -15.36 -39.58
CA ILE A 8 30.20 -14.08 -40.21
C ILE A 8 30.23 -13.02 -39.11
N GLU A 9 31.44 -12.65 -38.75
CA GLU A 9 31.74 -11.40 -38.03
C GLU A 9 31.63 -10.24 -39.04
N LEU A 10 30.98 -9.15 -38.63
CA LEU A 10 31.11 -7.89 -39.34
C LEU A 10 31.44 -6.78 -38.35
N PHE A 11 32.76 -6.45 -38.36
CA PHE A 11 33.28 -5.24 -37.74
C PHE A 11 32.93 -4.03 -38.59
N LEU A 12 32.40 -2.98 -38.00
CA LEU A 12 32.41 -1.65 -38.57
C LEU A 12 32.92 -0.65 -37.52
N THR A 13 34.17 -0.27 -37.73
CA THR A 13 34.83 0.90 -37.15
C THR A 13 34.56 2.10 -38.03
N VAL A 14 34.35 3.29 -37.48
CA VAL A 14 34.58 4.66 -38.00
C VAL A 14 33.96 5.61 -36.97
N GLY A 15 34.50 6.66 -36.46
CA GLY A 15 35.66 7.48 -36.77
C GLY A 15 35.53 8.71 -35.92
N ILE A 16 36.61 9.14 -35.33
CA ILE A 16 36.77 10.31 -34.47
C ILE A 16 36.73 11.56 -35.34
N VAL A 17 35.94 12.58 -34.95
CA VAL A 17 36.16 13.98 -35.42
C VAL A 17 36.40 14.85 -34.18
N VAL A 18 37.63 15.32 -34.11
CA VAL A 18 38.13 16.32 -33.16
C VAL A 18 37.77 17.72 -33.76
N GLY A 19 37.03 18.52 -33.03
CA GLY A 19 36.80 19.92 -33.29
C GLY A 19 37.35 20.76 -32.13
N LEU A 20 38.52 21.36 -32.33
CA LEU A 20 39.09 22.34 -31.43
C LEU A 20 38.42 23.70 -31.68
N GLY A 21 37.83 24.27 -30.65
CA GLY A 21 37.38 25.65 -30.62
C GLY A 21 37.66 26.25 -29.24
N ALA A 22 38.75 26.93 -29.12
CA ALA A 22 39.12 27.67 -27.93
C ALA A 22 38.39 29.02 -27.89
N CYS A 23 37.76 29.34 -26.77
CA CYS A 23 37.58 30.71 -26.30
C CYS A 23 37.67 30.74 -24.78
N ASN A 24 38.68 31.43 -24.30
CA ASN A 24 38.86 31.83 -22.91
C ASN A 24 37.66 32.64 -22.42
N ASN A 25 37.21 32.38 -21.21
CA ASN A 25 36.87 33.44 -20.28
C ASN A 25 37.05 32.95 -18.84
N GLU A 26 37.84 33.70 -18.11
CA GLU A 26 38.03 33.56 -16.65
C GLU A 26 36.69 33.65 -15.94
N VAL A 27 36.52 32.90 -14.83
CA VAL A 27 36.16 33.48 -13.56
C VAL A 27 35.69 32.53 -12.51
N ALA A 28 36.17 32.82 -11.33
CA ALA A 28 35.63 32.61 -10.00
C ALA A 28 35.27 31.17 -9.57
N THR A 29 36.13 30.67 -8.76
CA THR A 29 35.93 29.60 -7.80
C THR A 29 34.92 30.07 -6.75
N ASP A 30 33.71 29.56 -6.81
CA ASP A 30 32.84 29.47 -5.64
C ASP A 30 32.79 28.01 -5.18
N GLU A 31 33.33 27.81 -3.99
CA GLU A 31 33.22 26.57 -3.26
C GLU A 31 31.73 26.29 -2.93
N VAL A 32 31.13 25.34 -3.62
CA VAL A 32 29.82 24.81 -3.24
C VAL A 32 30.02 23.69 -2.23
N SER A 33 29.83 24.06 -0.98
CA SER A 33 29.64 23.12 0.14
C SER A 33 28.54 22.11 -0.21
N PRO A 34 28.68 20.84 0.17
CA PRO A 34 27.62 19.86 -0.05
C PRO A 34 26.42 20.23 0.82
N ALA A 35 25.38 20.75 0.20
CA ALA A 35 24.11 20.99 0.82
C ALA A 35 23.45 19.65 1.16
N ASN A 36 23.04 19.57 2.40
CA ASN A 36 22.19 18.59 3.04
C ASN A 36 21.26 17.83 2.10
N ALA A 37 21.30 16.52 2.21
CA ALA A 37 20.17 15.69 1.82
C ALA A 37 19.00 16.08 2.76
N GLU A 38 18.08 16.86 2.26
CA GLU A 38 16.81 17.10 2.91
C GLU A 38 16.05 15.76 2.88
N GLU A 39 15.80 15.24 4.06
CA GLU A 39 14.80 14.23 4.29
C GLU A 39 13.50 14.71 3.66
N ILE A 40 13.03 13.97 2.66
CA ILE A 40 11.69 14.16 2.13
C ILE A 40 10.75 13.57 3.18
N SER A 41 10.38 14.39 4.15
CA SER A 41 9.25 14.10 5.00
C SER A 41 8.02 13.96 4.10
N ALA A 42 7.34 12.84 4.22
CA ALA A 42 6.08 12.58 3.55
C ALA A 42 5.03 13.54 4.15
N GLU A 43 4.94 14.74 3.61
CA GLU A 43 3.81 15.63 3.84
C GLU A 43 2.64 15.16 2.97
N GLY A 44 1.78 14.36 3.56
CA GLY A 44 0.48 13.98 3.05
C GLY A 44 -0.63 14.51 3.93
N GLY A 45 -0.54 15.77 4.40
CA GLY A 45 -1.61 16.46 5.08
C GLY A 45 -1.71 17.87 4.53
N GLU A 46 -2.85 18.26 4.00
CA GLU A 46 -3.17 19.67 3.82
C GLU A 46 -3.27 20.30 5.22
N GLY A 47 -2.19 20.92 5.67
CA GLY A 47 -2.19 21.72 6.88
C GLY A 47 -3.03 22.98 6.71
N GLY A 48 -4.32 22.86 6.98
CA GLY A 48 -5.17 23.98 7.38
C GLY A 48 -4.93 24.23 8.87
N GLU A 49 -4.77 25.49 9.25
CA GLU A 49 -4.57 25.90 10.63
C GLU A 49 -5.76 25.41 11.50
N GLY A 50 -5.50 24.44 12.39
CA GLY A 50 -6.41 24.08 13.49
C GLY A 50 -7.43 22.98 13.17
N GLU A 51 -7.18 22.08 12.26
CA GLU A 51 -8.01 20.88 12.14
C GLU A 51 -7.76 19.97 13.35
N GLU A 52 -8.77 19.81 14.17
CA GLU A 52 -8.78 18.85 15.26
C GLU A 52 -8.91 17.46 14.64
N TYR A 53 -7.99 16.54 14.94
CA TYR A 53 -8.08 15.15 14.48
C TYR A 53 -9.44 14.55 14.82
N SER A 54 -10.02 13.79 13.90
CA SER A 54 -11.18 12.96 14.20
C SER A 54 -10.83 11.93 15.30
N GLU A 55 -11.84 11.37 15.96
CA GLU A 55 -11.62 10.33 16.97
C GLU A 55 -10.87 9.12 16.38
N GLY A 56 -11.17 8.74 15.13
CA GLY A 56 -10.50 7.64 14.44
C GLY A 56 -9.05 7.94 14.06
N GLU A 57 -8.75 9.16 13.62
CA GLU A 57 -7.37 9.61 13.34
C GLU A 57 -6.55 9.68 14.63
N GLN A 58 -7.14 10.19 15.72
CA GLN A 58 -6.48 10.21 17.02
C GLN A 58 -6.22 8.77 17.52
N ALA A 59 -7.17 7.85 17.33
CA ALA A 59 -7.01 6.45 17.71
C ALA A 59 -5.89 5.77 16.88
N ASN A 60 -5.74 6.13 15.60
CA ASN A 60 -4.63 5.69 14.76
C ASN A 60 -3.28 6.21 15.28
N ALA A 61 -3.20 7.50 15.60
CA ALA A 61 -1.97 8.13 16.11
C ALA A 61 -1.55 7.59 17.49
N ASP A 62 -2.51 7.26 18.33
CA ASP A 62 -2.27 6.74 19.69
C ASP A 62 -2.06 5.23 19.74
N PHE A 63 -2.28 4.52 18.64
CA PHE A 63 -2.13 3.06 18.60
C PHE A 63 -0.71 2.64 18.97
N LYS A 64 -0.60 1.56 19.75
CA LYS A 64 0.68 0.99 20.16
C LYS A 64 0.74 -0.47 19.78
N ASP A 65 1.78 -0.82 19.03
CA ASP A 65 2.06 -2.19 18.63
C ASP A 65 2.28 -3.09 19.85
N LYS A 66 1.70 -4.27 19.80
CA LYS A 66 1.95 -5.34 20.78
C LYS A 66 3.13 -6.21 20.36
N LEU A 67 3.36 -6.34 19.06
CA LEU A 67 4.50 -7.01 18.46
C LEU A 67 5.15 -6.07 17.44
N ALA A 68 6.48 -6.09 17.36
CA ALA A 68 7.25 -5.30 16.40
C ALA A 68 8.51 -6.05 15.94
N GLY A 69 9.09 -5.65 14.83
CA GLY A 69 10.34 -6.20 14.28
C GLY A 69 10.32 -7.73 14.16
N GLU A 70 11.35 -8.41 14.67
CA GLU A 70 11.50 -9.87 14.55
C GLU A 70 10.37 -10.66 15.21
N GLU A 71 9.75 -10.15 16.28
CA GLU A 71 8.63 -10.82 16.95
C GLU A 71 7.38 -10.79 16.06
N LEU A 72 7.09 -9.66 15.43
CA LEU A 72 6.00 -9.53 14.48
C LEU A 72 6.24 -10.39 13.24
N LEU A 73 7.46 -10.34 12.68
CA LEU A 73 7.83 -11.18 11.52
C LEU A 73 7.61 -12.67 11.84
N SER A 74 8.13 -13.13 12.98
CA SER A 74 7.98 -14.52 13.40
C SER A 74 6.50 -14.92 13.54
N ALA A 75 5.66 -14.05 14.10
CA ALA A 75 4.23 -14.29 14.22
C ALA A 75 3.55 -14.39 12.85
N LEU A 76 3.86 -13.47 11.92
CA LEU A 76 3.32 -13.49 10.56
C LEU A 76 3.76 -14.71 9.77
N GLN A 77 5.01 -15.17 9.93
CA GLN A 77 5.52 -16.40 9.31
C GLN A 77 4.84 -17.67 9.81
N GLN A 78 4.34 -17.66 11.05
CA GLN A 78 3.54 -18.75 11.59
C GLN A 78 2.11 -18.79 11.06
N GLY A 79 1.63 -17.68 10.49
CA GLY A 79 0.26 -17.53 10.01
C GLY A 79 -0.76 -17.28 11.13
N GLY A 80 -2.04 -17.35 10.78
CA GLY A 80 -3.15 -17.18 11.73
C GLY A 80 -3.54 -15.71 11.98
N HIS A 81 -3.09 -14.77 11.14
CA HIS A 81 -3.42 -13.36 11.24
C HIS A 81 -4.28 -12.91 10.04
N VAL A 82 -5.13 -11.94 10.29
CA VAL A 82 -5.78 -11.14 9.26
C VAL A 82 -4.99 -9.83 9.14
N ILE A 83 -4.61 -9.47 7.92
CA ILE A 83 -3.84 -8.26 7.64
C ILE A 83 -4.72 -7.36 6.77
N TYR A 84 -5.25 -6.29 7.37
CA TYR A 84 -6.09 -5.34 6.68
C TYR A 84 -5.25 -4.18 6.16
N PHE A 85 -5.26 -3.96 4.85
CA PHE A 85 -4.64 -2.82 4.18
C PHE A 85 -5.70 -1.80 3.77
N ARG A 86 -5.53 -0.54 4.12
CA ARG A 86 -6.08 0.54 3.32
C ARG A 86 -5.40 0.49 1.95
N HIS A 87 -6.14 0.65 0.87
CA HIS A 87 -5.57 0.67 -0.48
C HIS A 87 -4.37 1.61 -0.57
N ALA A 88 -3.44 1.35 -1.49
CA ALA A 88 -2.26 2.16 -1.72
C ALA A 88 -2.61 3.59 -2.18
N GLN A 89 -1.63 4.49 -2.17
CA GLN A 89 -1.82 5.90 -2.45
C GLN A 89 -2.49 6.16 -3.81
N THR A 90 -3.40 7.12 -3.82
CA THR A 90 -4.16 7.54 -5.01
C THR A 90 -3.75 8.92 -5.48
N GLU A 91 -4.08 9.27 -6.73
CA GLU A 91 -3.91 10.62 -7.25
C GLU A 91 -4.76 11.62 -6.45
N ARG A 92 -4.13 12.73 -6.03
CA ARG A 92 -4.79 13.76 -5.20
C ARG A 92 -5.87 14.53 -5.96
N ASP A 93 -5.62 14.82 -7.22
CA ASP A 93 -6.47 15.69 -8.05
C ASP A 93 -7.61 14.93 -8.75
N TYR A 94 -7.80 13.64 -8.42
CA TYR A 94 -8.79 12.79 -9.05
C TYR A 94 -9.69 12.14 -8.03
N ALA A 95 -10.89 12.67 -7.88
CA ALA A 95 -11.93 12.12 -7.01
C ALA A 95 -12.79 11.07 -7.72
N ASP A 96 -13.46 10.23 -6.94
CA ASP A 96 -14.53 9.38 -7.47
C ASP A 96 -15.65 10.24 -8.04
N GLN A 97 -16.24 9.81 -9.14
CA GLN A 97 -17.48 10.44 -9.64
C GLN A 97 -18.61 10.17 -8.65
N VAL A 98 -19.57 11.10 -8.54
CA VAL A 98 -20.75 10.97 -7.67
C VAL A 98 -21.51 9.64 -7.85
N LYS A 99 -21.40 9.04 -9.04
CA LYS A 99 -21.89 7.69 -9.35
C LYS A 99 -20.72 6.85 -9.87
N ALA A 100 -19.78 6.56 -8.99
CA ALA A 100 -18.67 5.65 -9.31
C ALA A 100 -19.23 4.26 -9.62
N ASP A 101 -18.83 3.70 -10.76
CA ASP A 101 -19.18 2.33 -11.16
C ASP A 101 -18.00 1.42 -10.84
N VAL A 102 -18.19 0.46 -9.95
CA VAL A 102 -17.15 -0.52 -9.56
C VAL A 102 -16.61 -1.35 -10.74
N ASN A 103 -17.36 -1.44 -11.83
CA ASN A 103 -16.95 -2.11 -13.06
C ASN A 103 -16.23 -1.18 -14.05
N ASN A 104 -16.12 0.11 -13.74
CA ASN A 104 -15.51 1.11 -14.63
C ASN A 104 -14.52 2.00 -13.88
N CYS A 105 -13.24 1.64 -13.92
CA CYS A 105 -12.19 2.38 -13.23
C CYS A 105 -12.06 3.85 -13.68
N SER A 106 -12.54 4.21 -14.89
CA SER A 106 -12.49 5.60 -15.34
C SER A 106 -13.45 6.53 -14.60
N THR A 107 -14.35 6.00 -13.80
CA THR A 107 -15.28 6.74 -12.94
C THR A 107 -14.80 6.85 -11.50
N GLN A 108 -13.65 6.27 -11.19
CA GLN A 108 -13.13 6.11 -9.85
C GLN A 108 -11.78 6.82 -9.68
N ARG A 109 -11.46 7.16 -8.44
CA ARG A 109 -10.12 7.60 -8.05
C ARG A 109 -9.11 6.47 -8.31
N VAL A 110 -7.98 6.78 -8.94
CA VAL A 110 -6.98 5.81 -9.38
C VAL A 110 -5.75 5.83 -8.50
N LEU A 111 -4.99 4.74 -8.49
CA LEU A 111 -3.69 4.70 -7.83
C LEU A 111 -2.73 5.69 -8.47
N SER A 112 -1.95 6.38 -7.64
CA SER A 112 -0.80 7.16 -8.09
C SER A 112 0.38 6.27 -8.47
N GLU A 113 1.39 6.83 -9.10
CA GLU A 113 2.64 6.11 -9.35
C GLU A 113 3.29 5.65 -8.04
N ILE A 114 3.24 6.48 -7.00
CA ILE A 114 3.71 6.12 -5.65
C ILE A 114 2.90 4.94 -5.11
N GLY A 115 1.57 4.95 -5.25
CA GLY A 115 0.73 3.84 -4.82
C GLY A 115 1.05 2.52 -5.53
N TRP A 116 1.37 2.58 -6.81
CA TRP A 116 1.85 1.41 -7.56
C TRP A 116 3.15 0.86 -6.99
N GLN A 117 4.08 1.73 -6.63
CA GLN A 117 5.35 1.32 -6.02
C GLN A 117 5.14 0.79 -4.60
N GLN A 118 4.29 1.42 -3.78
CA GLN A 118 3.92 0.93 -2.45
C GLN A 118 3.40 -0.51 -2.52
N ALA A 119 2.41 -0.78 -3.37
CA ALA A 119 1.82 -2.11 -3.52
C ALA A 119 2.88 -3.16 -3.92
N LYS A 120 3.75 -2.86 -4.87
CA LYS A 120 4.84 -3.75 -5.28
C LYS A 120 5.83 -4.00 -4.15
N THR A 121 6.26 -2.94 -3.45
CA THR A 121 7.22 -3.06 -2.33
C THR A 121 6.64 -3.92 -1.21
N ILE A 122 5.34 -3.80 -0.90
CA ILE A 122 4.65 -4.67 0.05
C ILE A 122 4.75 -6.13 -0.41
N GLY A 123 4.40 -6.43 -1.66
CA GLY A 123 4.45 -7.79 -2.20
C GLY A 123 5.86 -8.39 -2.20
N GLU A 124 6.87 -7.61 -2.60
CA GLU A 124 8.28 -8.01 -2.55
C GLU A 124 8.73 -8.32 -1.12
N ALA A 125 8.28 -7.52 -0.14
CA ALA A 125 8.58 -7.74 1.27
C ALA A 125 7.93 -9.05 1.77
N PHE A 126 6.66 -9.29 1.49
CA PHE A 126 5.99 -10.54 1.86
C PHE A 126 6.68 -11.77 1.29
N GLN A 127 7.07 -11.72 0.02
CA GLN A 127 7.80 -12.80 -0.63
C GLN A 127 9.21 -12.96 -0.04
N GLY A 128 9.96 -11.87 0.10
CA GLY A 128 11.34 -11.90 0.60
C GLY A 128 11.47 -12.30 2.06
N LYS A 129 10.43 -12.03 2.86
CA LYS A 129 10.33 -12.40 4.28
C LYS A 129 9.60 -13.74 4.51
N GLU A 130 9.20 -14.42 3.45
CA GLU A 130 8.50 -15.71 3.52
C GLU A 130 7.22 -15.65 4.39
N ILE A 131 6.47 -14.54 4.33
CA ILE A 131 5.18 -14.38 5.01
C ILE A 131 4.11 -15.12 4.20
N PRO A 132 3.53 -16.21 4.73
CA PRO A 132 2.56 -17.02 3.97
C PRO A 132 1.23 -16.27 3.85
N VAL A 133 0.69 -16.23 2.64
CA VAL A 133 -0.61 -15.63 2.31
C VAL A 133 -1.47 -16.69 1.65
N GLY A 134 -2.57 -17.08 2.28
CA GLY A 134 -3.54 -18.02 1.72
C GLY A 134 -4.62 -17.30 0.93
N LYS A 135 -5.43 -16.50 1.58
CA LYS A 135 -6.55 -15.79 0.98
C LYS A 135 -6.27 -14.30 0.88
N VAL A 136 -6.61 -13.70 -0.27
CA VAL A 136 -6.58 -12.25 -0.48
C VAL A 136 -7.97 -11.80 -0.90
N ILE A 137 -8.59 -10.92 -0.11
CA ILE A 137 -9.93 -10.38 -0.34
C ILE A 137 -9.78 -8.88 -0.58
N SER A 138 -10.48 -8.36 -1.58
CA SER A 138 -10.42 -6.94 -1.91
C SER A 138 -11.81 -6.35 -2.10
N SER A 139 -11.96 -5.06 -1.76
CA SER A 139 -13.09 -4.26 -2.25
C SER A 139 -13.16 -4.32 -3.78
N GLU A 140 -14.36 -4.16 -4.32
CA GLU A 140 -14.59 -4.10 -5.77
C GLU A 140 -14.06 -2.81 -6.41
N TYR A 141 -13.78 -1.77 -5.61
CA TYR A 141 -13.19 -0.52 -6.09
C TYR A 141 -11.80 -0.73 -6.69
N CYS A 142 -11.55 -0.06 -7.82
CA CYS A 142 -10.35 -0.30 -8.62
C CYS A 142 -9.05 -0.08 -7.85
N ARG A 143 -8.96 0.96 -7.03
CA ARG A 143 -7.77 1.22 -6.23
C ARG A 143 -7.45 0.12 -5.20
N ALA A 144 -8.50 -0.56 -4.69
CA ALA A 144 -8.31 -1.64 -3.73
C ALA A 144 -7.85 -2.94 -4.42
N TRP A 145 -8.59 -3.43 -5.43
CA TRP A 145 -8.18 -4.66 -6.09
C TRP A 145 -6.89 -4.51 -6.89
N GLN A 146 -6.58 -3.32 -7.44
CA GLN A 146 -5.28 -3.07 -8.06
C GLN A 146 -4.13 -3.12 -7.05
N THR A 147 -4.33 -2.63 -5.83
CA THR A 147 -3.36 -2.80 -4.75
C THR A 147 -3.13 -4.28 -4.44
N ALA A 148 -4.22 -5.06 -4.31
CA ALA A 148 -4.14 -6.49 -4.05
C ALA A 148 -3.44 -7.26 -5.18
N ASP A 149 -3.78 -6.96 -6.45
CA ASP A 149 -3.18 -7.58 -7.62
C ASP A 149 -1.68 -7.31 -7.71
N LEU A 150 -1.28 -6.05 -7.54
CA LEU A 150 0.12 -5.62 -7.61
C LEU A 150 0.98 -6.21 -6.49
N ALA A 151 0.42 -6.36 -5.28
CA ALA A 151 1.16 -6.88 -4.14
C ALA A 151 1.17 -8.41 -4.11
N PHE A 152 0.05 -9.08 -4.38
CA PHE A 152 -0.11 -10.51 -4.11
C PHE A 152 -0.38 -11.35 -5.36
N GLY A 153 -0.71 -10.73 -6.51
CA GLY A 153 -0.96 -11.43 -7.78
C GLY A 153 -2.23 -12.29 -7.79
N GLN A 154 -3.00 -12.27 -6.71
CA GLN A 154 -4.27 -12.98 -6.55
C GLN A 154 -5.21 -12.20 -5.65
N TYR A 155 -6.50 -12.25 -5.90
CA TYR A 155 -7.53 -11.66 -5.03
C TYR A 155 -8.92 -12.14 -5.39
N GLU A 156 -9.82 -12.08 -4.42
CA GLU A 156 -11.26 -12.24 -4.61
C GLU A 156 -11.94 -10.91 -4.26
N LYS A 157 -12.84 -10.44 -5.13
CA LYS A 157 -13.62 -9.22 -4.87
C LYS A 157 -14.77 -9.53 -3.91
N ASN A 158 -14.98 -8.63 -2.95
CA ASN A 158 -16.06 -8.71 -1.99
C ASN A 158 -16.72 -7.35 -1.80
N SER A 159 -18.03 -7.27 -2.07
CA SER A 159 -18.82 -6.05 -1.94
C SER A 159 -18.97 -5.58 -0.48
N ASP A 160 -18.77 -6.45 0.51
CA ASP A 160 -18.81 -6.10 1.95
C ASP A 160 -17.66 -5.18 2.37
N LEU A 161 -16.64 -5.03 1.50
CA LEU A 161 -15.53 -4.10 1.65
C LEU A 161 -15.73 -2.78 0.90
N ASN A 162 -16.85 -2.60 0.22
CA ASN A 162 -17.17 -1.35 -0.45
C ASN A 162 -17.69 -0.33 0.58
N PHE A 163 -17.17 0.88 0.54
CA PHE A 163 -17.74 1.97 1.32
C PHE A 163 -19.06 2.46 0.70
N LEU A 164 -19.88 3.08 1.52
CA LEU A 164 -21.12 3.67 1.07
C LEU A 164 -20.87 5.05 0.44
N PRO A 165 -21.67 5.48 -0.55
CA PRO A 165 -21.35 6.67 -1.36
C PRO A 165 -21.76 7.98 -0.66
N PHE A 166 -21.14 8.34 0.47
CA PHE A 166 -21.32 9.65 1.14
C PHE A 166 -20.15 9.91 2.07
N GLU A 167 -19.72 11.17 2.18
CA GLU A 167 -18.65 11.58 3.11
C GLU A 167 -19.17 11.69 4.55
N ASP A 168 -20.45 12.05 4.73
CA ASP A 168 -21.08 12.13 6.05
C ASP A 168 -22.03 10.94 6.24
N TYR A 169 -21.54 9.87 6.88
CA TYR A 169 -22.34 8.67 7.15
C TYR A 169 -23.29 8.86 8.33
N THR A 170 -24.51 8.31 8.21
CA THR A 170 -25.40 8.16 9.36
C THR A 170 -24.94 6.98 10.25
N ASP A 171 -25.41 6.97 11.50
CA ASP A 171 -25.11 5.87 12.43
C ASP A 171 -25.54 4.50 11.88
N GLU A 172 -26.64 4.44 11.13
CA GLU A 172 -27.12 3.22 10.49
C GLU A 172 -26.19 2.75 9.36
N GLN A 173 -25.60 3.69 8.60
CA GLN A 173 -24.64 3.36 7.53
C GLN A 173 -23.33 2.87 8.12
N VAL A 174 -22.83 3.49 9.18
CA VAL A 174 -21.64 3.01 9.92
C VAL A 174 -21.90 1.62 10.49
N ALA A 175 -23.07 1.39 11.10
CA ALA A 175 -23.45 0.08 11.62
C ALA A 175 -23.53 -0.97 10.52
N GLN A 176 -24.02 -0.63 9.32
CA GLN A 176 -24.07 -1.54 8.17
C GLN A 176 -22.66 -1.89 7.68
N MET A 177 -21.76 -0.91 7.54
CA MET A 177 -20.36 -1.17 7.15
C MET A 177 -19.66 -2.08 8.17
N LYS A 178 -19.87 -1.83 9.46
CA LYS A 178 -19.37 -2.68 10.54
C LYS A 178 -19.90 -4.11 10.47
N GLU A 179 -21.21 -4.29 10.25
CA GLU A 179 -21.84 -5.61 10.11
C GLU A 179 -21.23 -6.38 8.91
N ASN A 180 -20.98 -5.69 7.81
CA ASN A 180 -20.43 -6.27 6.60
C ASN A 180 -18.96 -6.73 6.79
N VAL A 181 -18.12 -5.89 7.38
CA VAL A 181 -16.67 -6.17 7.47
C VAL A 181 -16.30 -7.08 8.63
N THR A 182 -17.03 -7.03 9.74
CA THR A 182 -16.67 -7.77 10.97
C THR A 182 -16.48 -9.27 10.72
N PRO A 183 -17.35 -9.98 9.97
CA PRO A 183 -17.13 -11.40 9.67
C PRO A 183 -15.79 -11.70 9.03
N LEU A 184 -15.29 -10.80 8.15
CA LEU A 184 -14.01 -10.96 7.48
C LEU A 184 -12.82 -10.74 8.43
N LEU A 185 -12.96 -9.84 9.41
CA LEU A 185 -11.92 -9.54 10.40
C LEU A 185 -11.76 -10.65 11.47
N ILE A 186 -12.83 -11.40 11.74
CA ILE A 186 -12.85 -12.47 12.75
C ILE A 186 -12.69 -13.87 12.17
N GLU A 187 -12.73 -14.03 10.84
CA GLU A 187 -12.50 -15.31 10.17
C GLU A 187 -11.08 -15.80 10.45
N GLN A 188 -10.96 -17.01 11.02
CA GLN A 188 -9.65 -17.59 11.23
C GLN A 188 -9.02 -18.02 9.90
N PRO A 189 -7.80 -17.56 9.58
CA PRO A 189 -7.09 -18.06 8.42
C PRO A 189 -6.85 -19.55 8.47
N GLU A 190 -6.59 -20.18 7.33
CA GLU A 190 -6.16 -21.57 7.29
C GLU A 190 -4.83 -21.75 8.03
N SER A 191 -4.61 -22.97 8.55
CA SER A 191 -3.45 -23.25 9.39
C SER A 191 -2.13 -22.99 8.64
N GLY A 192 -1.30 -22.12 9.20
CA GLY A 192 -0.02 -21.75 8.63
C GLY A 192 -0.08 -20.63 7.57
N GLU A 193 -1.25 -20.03 7.36
CA GLU A 193 -1.44 -18.95 6.39
C GLU A 193 -2.01 -17.71 7.07
N ASN A 194 -1.86 -16.55 6.42
CA ASN A 194 -2.53 -15.31 6.77
C ASN A 194 -3.59 -14.98 5.72
N THR A 195 -4.64 -14.30 6.14
CA THR A 195 -5.62 -13.70 5.24
C THR A 195 -5.28 -12.22 5.06
N VAL A 196 -5.22 -11.78 3.81
CA VAL A 196 -5.04 -10.37 3.47
C VAL A 196 -6.38 -9.79 3.05
N ILE A 197 -6.70 -8.60 3.54
CA ILE A 197 -7.87 -7.81 3.15
C ILE A 197 -7.37 -6.46 2.65
N VAL A 198 -7.82 -6.04 1.46
CA VAL A 198 -7.53 -4.71 0.93
C VAL A 198 -8.83 -3.95 0.78
N GLY A 199 -9.00 -2.92 1.58
CA GLY A 199 -10.24 -2.13 1.65
C GLY A 199 -9.99 -0.63 1.77
N HIS A 200 -10.85 0.02 2.51
CA HIS A 200 -10.92 1.47 2.69
C HIS A 200 -10.83 1.82 4.17
N ASP A 201 -10.49 3.06 4.44
CA ASP A 201 -10.40 3.69 5.76
C ASP A 201 -11.72 3.59 6.54
N ASP A 202 -12.81 4.11 5.96
CA ASP A 202 -14.14 4.13 6.59
C ASP A 202 -14.65 2.74 6.99
N ILE A 203 -14.34 1.73 6.17
CA ILE A 203 -14.73 0.35 6.44
C ILE A 203 -14.02 -0.20 7.67
N PHE A 204 -12.70 0.05 7.78
CA PHE A 204 -11.92 -0.39 8.94
C PHE A 204 -12.30 0.39 10.19
N GLU A 205 -12.48 1.69 10.07
CA GLU A 205 -12.89 2.57 11.16
C GLU A 205 -14.25 2.16 11.72
N SER A 206 -15.22 1.81 10.86
CA SER A 206 -16.55 1.38 11.30
C SER A 206 -16.51 0.20 12.28
N ALA A 207 -15.56 -0.72 12.13
CA ALA A 207 -15.43 -1.91 12.97
C ALA A 207 -14.49 -1.72 14.16
N THR A 208 -13.48 -0.86 14.03
CA THR A 208 -12.38 -0.74 15.01
C THR A 208 -12.34 0.59 15.73
N GLY A 209 -12.99 1.64 15.19
CA GLY A 209 -12.84 3.02 15.65
C GLY A 209 -11.50 3.65 15.29
N ILE A 210 -10.73 3.04 14.38
CA ILE A 210 -9.42 3.52 13.95
C ILE A 210 -9.48 3.87 12.46
N TYR A 211 -9.13 5.11 12.13
CA TYR A 211 -8.98 5.55 10.74
C TYR A 211 -7.53 5.30 10.27
N PRO A 212 -7.27 4.29 9.43
CA PRO A 212 -5.92 3.94 9.02
C PRO A 212 -5.35 4.99 8.06
N ASP A 213 -4.44 5.81 8.52
CA ASP A 213 -3.74 6.84 7.76
C ASP A 213 -2.22 6.76 7.98
N PRO A 214 -1.43 6.90 6.91
CA PRO A 214 -1.75 7.24 5.52
C PRO A 214 -2.27 6.07 4.67
N GLN A 215 -2.65 6.36 3.41
CA GLN A 215 -2.99 5.34 2.42
C GLN A 215 -1.87 4.33 2.25
N GLY A 216 -2.22 3.05 2.17
CA GLY A 216 -1.27 1.94 2.16
C GLY A 216 -0.92 1.40 3.54
N MET A 217 -1.33 2.07 4.62
CA MET A 217 -1.18 1.55 5.99
C MET A 217 -1.94 0.23 6.16
N ALA A 218 -1.37 -0.65 6.95
CA ALA A 218 -2.00 -1.92 7.32
C ALA A 218 -2.14 -2.09 8.83
N TYR A 219 -3.13 -2.86 9.23
CA TYR A 219 -3.30 -3.37 10.58
C TYR A 219 -3.25 -4.89 10.60
N VAL A 220 -2.49 -5.44 11.52
CA VAL A 220 -2.40 -6.88 11.78
C VAL A 220 -3.36 -7.23 12.91
N LEU A 221 -4.28 -8.14 12.64
CA LEU A 221 -5.29 -8.60 13.58
C LEU A 221 -5.08 -10.09 13.86
N LYS A 222 -5.41 -10.51 15.08
CA LYS A 222 -5.43 -11.91 15.46
C LYS A 222 -6.83 -12.31 15.89
N PRO A 223 -7.59 -13.04 15.04
CA PRO A 223 -8.87 -13.62 15.42
C PRO A 223 -8.70 -14.60 16.60
N ASP A 224 -9.60 -14.53 17.59
CA ASP A 224 -9.55 -15.37 18.79
C ASP A 224 -10.34 -16.68 18.69
N GLY A 225 -11.06 -16.88 17.57
CA GLY A 225 -11.93 -18.03 17.33
C GLY A 225 -13.24 -18.01 18.11
N SER A 226 -13.49 -16.97 18.89
CA SER A 226 -14.74 -16.78 19.64
C SER A 226 -15.63 -15.65 19.09
N GLY A 227 -15.28 -15.14 17.91
CA GLY A 227 -16.00 -14.05 17.25
C GLY A 227 -15.45 -12.66 17.55
N ASN A 228 -14.23 -12.59 18.10
CA ASN A 228 -13.52 -11.33 18.29
C ASN A 228 -12.13 -11.39 17.65
N PHE A 229 -11.44 -10.27 17.65
CA PHE A 229 -10.05 -10.15 17.22
C PHE A 229 -9.27 -9.21 18.16
N GLU A 230 -7.97 -9.37 18.14
CA GLU A 230 -7.03 -8.48 18.81
C GLU A 230 -6.22 -7.73 17.76
N LEU A 231 -6.08 -6.41 17.91
CA LEU A 231 -5.15 -5.62 17.11
C LEU A 231 -3.73 -5.83 17.63
N ILE A 232 -2.82 -6.24 16.76
CA ILE A 232 -1.45 -6.65 17.11
C ILE A 232 -0.44 -5.58 16.76
N ALA A 233 -0.49 -5.04 15.54
CA ALA A 233 0.44 -4.03 15.05
C ALA A 233 -0.19 -3.21 13.93
N ASN A 234 0.36 -2.03 13.68
CA ASN A 234 0.16 -1.32 12.43
C ASN A 234 1.48 -1.24 11.64
N MET A 235 1.40 -1.05 10.33
CA MET A 235 2.55 -1.03 9.45
C MET A 235 2.36 -0.01 8.34
N LEU A 236 3.34 0.86 8.16
CA LEU A 236 3.44 1.72 6.99
C LEU A 236 3.94 0.91 5.78
N PRO A 237 3.67 1.36 4.53
CA PRO A 237 4.08 0.63 3.33
C PRO A 237 5.57 0.30 3.25
N ASP A 238 6.44 1.20 3.74
CA ASP A 238 7.89 1.07 3.69
C ASP A 238 8.48 0.25 4.87
N GLU A 239 7.70 -0.01 5.89
CA GLU A 239 8.14 -0.77 7.07
C GLU A 239 8.17 -2.29 6.83
N TRP A 240 7.35 -2.80 5.91
CA TRP A 240 7.34 -4.23 5.57
C TRP A 240 8.69 -4.76 5.13
N SER A 241 9.48 -3.96 4.43
CA SER A 241 10.83 -4.33 4.02
C SER A 241 11.84 -4.36 5.16
N LYS A 242 11.52 -3.71 6.29
CA LYS A 242 12.40 -3.55 7.45
C LYS A 242 12.19 -4.62 8.55
N LEU A 243 11.10 -5.43 8.45
CA LEU A 243 10.84 -6.57 9.33
C LEU A 243 11.97 -7.59 9.37
#